data_5084df179919b48b89f9db1a76fe10d6
#
_entry.id   5084df179919b48b89f9db1a76fe10d6
#
_cell.length_a   1.000
_cell.length_b   1.000
_cell.length_c   1.000
_cell.angle_alpha   90.00
_cell.angle_beta   90.00
_cell.angle_gamma   90.00
#
_symmetry.space_group_name_H-M   'P 1'
#
loop_
_entity.id
_entity.type
_entity.pdbx_description
1 polymer ?
#
loop_
_entity_poly.entity_id
_entity_poly.type
_entity_poly.pdbx_seq_one_letter_code
_entity_poly.pdbx_strand_id
1 'polypeptide(L)'
;MGEEAAGKVVVDTYAIMAMVFDELTPRAKKIMLSIYEGRILGVIPETVAYEFILQWYKGRIPSLKSIDEAKAFLKAYFTLRKLDFEDYVKAAEIKVKGDMFLSQSEDEDLRYRRLSLVDATIITTALEEKTPILTGDKDIFYVASKLGINIIW
;
A
#
# COMPACT_ATOMS: atom_id res chain seq x y z
N MET A 1 5.12 -18.94 -4.59
CA MET A 1 6.32 -18.95 -3.75
C MET A 1 6.97 -17.59 -3.79
N GLY A 2 7.81 -17.39 -4.75
CA GLY A 2 8.42 -16.11 -5.08
C GLY A 2 8.53 -15.12 -3.94
N GLU A 3 7.81 -14.03 -4.07
CA GLU A 3 7.88 -12.87 -3.18
C GLU A 3 7.43 -13.18 -1.76
N GLU A 4 6.43 -14.04 -1.61
CA GLU A 4 5.96 -14.44 -0.28
C GLU A 4 7.07 -15.19 0.49
N ALA A 5 7.87 -15.95 -0.24
CA ALA A 5 9.00 -16.65 0.37
C ALA A 5 10.14 -15.70 0.73
N ALA A 6 10.19 -14.50 0.15
CA ALA A 6 11.18 -13.48 0.48
C ALA A 6 10.92 -12.80 1.82
N GLY A 7 9.77 -12.99 2.40
CA GLY A 7 9.47 -12.56 3.75
C GLY A 7 9.00 -11.13 3.94
N LYS A 8 8.78 -10.38 2.87
CA LYS A 8 8.29 -8.99 2.96
C LYS A 8 7.26 -8.67 1.89
N VAL A 9 6.34 -7.78 2.24
CA VAL A 9 5.40 -7.18 1.28
C VAL A 9 5.07 -5.77 1.76
N VAL A 10 4.97 -4.83 0.83
CA VAL A 10 4.47 -3.47 1.13
C VAL A 10 2.96 -3.51 1.03
N VAL A 11 2.28 -2.97 2.04
CA VAL A 11 0.82 -3.03 2.13
C VAL A 11 0.24 -1.64 1.92
N ASP A 12 -0.66 -1.52 0.96
CA ASP A 12 -1.37 -0.30 0.66
C ASP A 12 -2.57 -0.10 1.60
N THR A 13 -2.96 1.15 1.79
CA THR A 13 -4.16 1.50 2.55
C THR A 13 -5.39 0.78 2.00
N TYR A 14 -5.49 0.63 0.68
CA TYR A 14 -6.58 -0.10 0.03
C TYR A 14 -6.73 -1.50 0.63
N ALA A 15 -5.61 -2.22 0.75
CA ALA A 15 -5.62 -3.58 1.29
C ALA A 15 -6.00 -3.61 2.78
N ILE A 16 -5.52 -2.64 3.55
CA ILE A 16 -5.85 -2.55 4.98
C ILE A 16 -7.34 -2.29 5.15
N MET A 17 -7.90 -1.37 4.39
CA MET A 17 -9.33 -1.07 4.44
C MET A 17 -10.17 -2.26 3.98
N ALA A 18 -9.73 -2.96 2.93
CA ALA A 18 -10.40 -4.16 2.46
C ALA A 18 -10.40 -5.25 3.54
N MET A 19 -9.31 -5.37 4.29
CA MET A 19 -9.25 -6.30 5.43
C MET A 19 -10.26 -5.93 6.50
N VAL A 20 -10.31 -4.66 6.87
CA VAL A 20 -11.24 -4.17 7.91
C VAL A 20 -12.70 -4.43 7.52
N PHE A 21 -13.03 -4.32 6.23
CA PHE A 21 -14.39 -4.52 5.73
C PHE A 21 -14.66 -5.93 5.18
N ASP A 22 -13.72 -6.86 5.38
CA ASP A 22 -13.83 -8.25 4.91
C ASP A 22 -14.06 -8.34 3.39
N GLU A 23 -13.31 -7.54 2.64
CA GLU A 23 -13.40 -7.44 1.18
C GLU A 23 -12.14 -7.90 0.46
N LEU A 24 -11.24 -8.59 1.17
CA LEU A 24 -10.02 -9.11 0.56
C LEU A 24 -10.32 -10.26 -0.41
N THR A 25 -9.55 -10.33 -1.50
CA THR A 25 -9.55 -11.53 -2.33
C THR A 25 -9.01 -12.72 -1.53
N PRO A 26 -9.26 -13.96 -1.95
CA PRO A 26 -8.67 -15.13 -1.26
C PRO A 26 -7.15 -15.07 -1.18
N ARG A 27 -6.48 -14.61 -2.24
CA ARG A 27 -5.02 -14.48 -2.26
C ARG A 27 -4.55 -13.41 -1.29
N ALA A 28 -5.16 -12.23 -1.30
CA ALA A 28 -4.82 -11.14 -0.39
C ALA A 28 -5.07 -11.54 1.06
N LYS A 29 -6.15 -12.25 1.32
CA LYS A 29 -6.48 -12.75 2.66
C LYS A 29 -5.40 -13.70 3.18
N LYS A 30 -4.90 -14.58 2.32
CA LYS A 30 -3.82 -15.50 2.67
C LYS A 30 -2.54 -14.75 3.04
N ILE A 31 -2.20 -13.71 2.30
CA ILE A 31 -1.02 -12.88 2.59
C ILE A 31 -1.21 -12.15 3.92
N MET A 32 -2.38 -11.54 4.16
CA MET A 32 -2.66 -10.86 5.43
C MET A 32 -2.58 -11.80 6.61
N LEU A 33 -3.08 -13.03 6.46
CA LEU A 33 -2.96 -14.04 7.51
C LEU A 33 -1.50 -14.39 7.78
N SER A 34 -0.69 -14.51 6.74
CA SER A 34 0.75 -14.77 6.88
C SER A 34 1.46 -13.63 7.61
N ILE A 35 1.04 -12.38 7.38
CA ILE A 35 1.56 -11.22 8.12
C ILE A 35 1.17 -11.32 9.60
N TYR A 36 -0.10 -11.63 9.86
CA TYR A 36 -0.60 -11.76 11.23
C TYR A 36 0.17 -12.85 12.00
N GLU A 37 0.47 -13.96 11.32
CA GLU A 37 1.18 -15.08 11.92
C GLU A 37 2.70 -14.90 12.01
N GLY A 38 3.20 -13.76 11.53
CA GLY A 38 4.62 -13.45 11.58
C GLY A 38 5.48 -14.18 10.56
N ARG A 39 4.88 -14.80 9.55
CA ARG A 39 5.60 -15.50 8.49
C ARG A 39 6.09 -14.56 7.40
N ILE A 40 5.37 -13.46 7.21
CA ILE A 40 5.72 -12.41 6.25
C ILE A 40 5.69 -11.08 6.99
N LEU A 41 6.65 -10.20 6.71
CA LEU A 41 6.69 -8.87 7.27
C LEU A 41 5.86 -7.94 6.38
N GLY A 42 4.80 -7.37 6.94
CA GLY A 42 3.99 -6.35 6.25
C GLY A 42 4.57 -4.98 6.55
N VAL A 43 5.13 -4.33 5.54
CA VAL A 43 5.75 -3.00 5.68
C VAL A 43 4.78 -1.94 5.18
N ILE A 44 4.57 -0.90 5.96
CA ILE A 44 3.79 0.26 5.52
C ILE A 44 4.63 1.52 5.69
N PRO A 45 4.71 2.38 4.66
CA PRO A 45 5.32 3.68 4.85
C PRO A 45 4.46 4.52 5.80
N GLU A 46 5.07 5.46 6.49
CA GLU A 46 4.34 6.28 7.49
C GLU A 46 3.18 7.06 6.88
N THR A 47 3.20 7.34 5.59
CA THR A 47 2.10 7.99 4.87
C THR A 47 0.85 7.10 4.82
N VAL A 48 1.02 5.78 4.72
CA VAL A 48 -0.10 4.82 4.80
C VAL A 48 -0.70 4.85 6.21
N ALA A 49 0.16 4.88 7.24
CA ALA A 49 -0.33 5.00 8.61
C ALA A 49 -1.14 6.28 8.80
N TYR A 50 -0.64 7.41 8.27
CA TYR A 50 -1.38 8.67 8.30
C TYR A 50 -2.74 8.52 7.63
N GLU A 51 -2.78 7.95 6.43
CA GLU A 51 -4.03 7.81 5.67
C GLU A 51 -5.04 6.93 6.40
N PHE A 52 -4.59 5.83 7.00
CA PHE A 52 -5.46 4.96 7.78
C PHE A 52 -6.05 5.69 8.99
N ILE A 53 -5.22 6.41 9.73
CA ILE A 53 -5.67 7.18 10.89
C ILE A 53 -6.63 8.30 10.46
N LEU A 54 -6.37 8.92 9.30
CA LEU A 54 -7.29 9.91 8.74
C LEU A 54 -8.66 9.30 8.47
N GLN A 55 -8.72 8.09 7.91
CA GLN A 55 -9.98 7.38 7.70
C GLN A 55 -10.69 7.12 9.01
N TRP A 56 -9.94 6.80 10.07
CA TRP A 56 -10.53 6.59 11.38
C TRP A 56 -11.16 7.87 11.92
N TYR A 57 -10.46 9.01 11.84
CA TYR A 57 -11.01 10.29 12.27
C TYR A 57 -12.25 10.70 11.48
N LYS A 58 -12.35 10.26 10.25
CA LYS A 58 -13.55 10.50 9.43
C LYS A 58 -14.72 9.56 9.76
N GLY A 59 -14.56 8.71 10.78
CA GLY A 59 -15.60 7.80 11.21
C GLY A 59 -15.84 6.61 10.30
N ARG A 60 -14.88 6.27 9.43
CA ARG A 60 -15.04 5.21 8.45
C ARG A 60 -14.62 3.84 8.95
N ILE A 61 -14.12 3.75 10.18
CA ILE A 61 -13.67 2.49 10.79
C ILE A 61 -14.33 2.34 12.17
N PRO A 62 -15.66 2.13 12.22
CA PRO A 62 -16.37 2.11 13.51
C PRO A 62 -16.03 0.92 14.40
N SER A 63 -15.40 -0.14 13.84
CA SER A 63 -14.98 -1.28 14.64
C SER A 63 -13.84 -0.96 15.60
N LEU A 64 -13.07 0.11 15.34
CA LEU A 64 -12.03 0.59 16.24
C LEU A 64 -12.60 1.76 17.05
N LYS A 65 -12.69 1.60 18.37
CA LYS A 65 -13.48 2.47 19.24
C LYS A 65 -12.73 3.69 19.70
N SER A 66 -11.39 3.70 19.62
CA SER A 66 -10.57 4.82 20.06
C SER A 66 -9.35 4.97 19.17
N ILE A 67 -8.71 6.15 19.26
CA ILE A 67 -7.46 6.37 18.53
C ILE A 67 -6.36 5.39 19.00
N ASP A 68 -6.37 5.05 20.27
CA ASP A 68 -5.39 4.10 20.80
C ASP A 68 -5.59 2.70 20.21
N GLU A 69 -6.84 2.29 19.99
CA GLU A 69 -7.12 1.01 19.30
C GLU A 69 -6.66 1.04 17.84
N ALA A 70 -6.88 2.16 17.16
CA ALA A 70 -6.43 2.31 15.77
C ALA A 70 -4.91 2.25 15.67
N LYS A 71 -4.20 2.93 16.57
CA LYS A 71 -2.74 2.89 16.64
C LYS A 71 -2.24 1.48 16.94
N ALA A 72 -2.85 0.84 17.92
CA ALA A 72 -2.48 -0.52 18.34
C ALA A 72 -2.69 -1.52 17.20
N PHE A 73 -3.78 -1.37 16.44
CA PHE A 73 -4.07 -2.22 15.29
C PHE A 73 -2.92 -2.14 14.26
N LEU A 74 -2.53 -0.93 13.87
CA LEU A 74 -1.46 -0.78 12.89
C LEU A 74 -0.14 -1.38 13.39
N LYS A 75 0.20 -1.15 14.64
CA LYS A 75 1.47 -1.64 15.23
C LYS A 75 1.48 -3.14 15.42
N ALA A 76 0.30 -3.74 15.65
CA ALA A 76 0.20 -5.19 15.83
C ALA A 76 0.41 -5.95 14.52
N TYR A 77 -0.05 -5.39 13.40
CA TYR A 77 0.02 -6.04 12.10
C TYR A 77 1.26 -5.68 11.29
N PHE A 78 1.68 -4.42 11.36
CA PHE A 78 2.61 -3.89 10.35
C PHE A 78 3.86 -3.28 10.97
N THR A 79 4.93 -3.27 10.18
CA THR A 79 6.14 -2.53 10.49
C THR A 79 6.08 -1.18 9.78
N LEU A 80 6.15 -0.10 10.53
CA LEU A 80 6.14 1.24 9.96
C LEU A 80 7.53 1.60 9.45
N ARG A 81 7.60 2.03 8.19
CA ARG A 81 8.83 2.53 7.59
C ARG A 81 8.79 4.05 7.56
N LYS A 82 9.74 4.67 8.24
CA LYS A 82 9.91 6.12 8.18
C LYS A 82 10.44 6.51 6.82
N LEU A 83 10.01 7.69 6.34
CA LEU A 83 10.43 8.23 5.07
C LEU A 83 11.33 9.42 5.30
N ASP A 84 12.51 9.40 4.71
CA ASP A 84 13.44 10.52 4.80
C ASP A 84 13.31 11.44 3.56
N PHE A 85 14.13 12.46 3.51
CA PHE A 85 14.09 13.42 2.40
C PHE A 85 14.31 12.74 1.05
N GLU A 86 15.28 11.83 0.96
CA GLU A 86 15.59 11.13 -0.29
C GLU A 86 14.43 10.26 -0.76
N ASP A 87 13.68 9.66 0.16
CA ASP A 87 12.46 8.92 -0.16
C ASP A 87 11.44 9.83 -0.83
N TYR A 88 11.27 11.06 -0.33
CA TYR A 88 10.33 12.01 -0.91
C TYR A 88 10.81 12.55 -2.26
N VAL A 89 12.11 12.71 -2.44
CA VAL A 89 12.68 13.07 -3.75
C VAL A 89 12.32 11.98 -4.77
N LYS A 90 12.51 10.72 -4.40
CA LYS A 90 12.17 9.59 -5.27
C LYS A 90 10.67 9.51 -5.51
N ALA A 91 9.86 9.73 -4.49
CA ALA A 91 8.40 9.71 -4.62
C ALA A 91 7.92 10.81 -5.60
N ALA A 92 8.53 11.98 -5.56
CA ALA A 92 8.21 13.06 -6.51
C ALA A 92 8.50 12.65 -7.95
N GLU A 93 9.64 12.00 -8.18
CA GLU A 93 9.99 11.46 -9.50
C GLU A 93 8.96 10.43 -9.95
N ILE A 94 8.59 9.51 -9.06
CA ILE A 94 7.60 8.45 -9.33
C ILE A 94 6.24 9.06 -9.65
N LYS A 95 5.83 10.11 -8.93
CA LYS A 95 4.58 10.80 -9.23
C LYS A 95 4.56 11.35 -10.65
N VAL A 96 5.61 12.01 -11.06
CA VAL A 96 5.70 12.60 -12.42
C VAL A 96 5.64 11.49 -13.47
N LYS A 97 6.44 10.45 -13.32
CA LYS A 97 6.44 9.30 -14.23
C LYS A 97 5.11 8.57 -14.23
N GLY A 98 4.55 8.35 -13.05
CA GLY A 98 3.28 7.63 -12.90
C GLY A 98 2.12 8.38 -13.53
N ASP A 99 2.04 9.67 -13.32
CA ASP A 99 0.99 10.50 -13.94
C ASP A 99 1.11 10.47 -15.46
N MET A 100 2.34 10.45 -15.99
CA MET A 100 2.56 10.32 -17.42
C MET A 100 2.09 8.95 -17.92
N PHE A 101 2.47 7.87 -17.24
CA PHE A 101 2.01 6.52 -17.60
C PHE A 101 0.47 6.44 -17.61
N LEU A 102 -0.17 6.97 -16.59
CA LEU A 102 -1.64 6.96 -16.49
C LEU A 102 -2.27 7.72 -17.65
N SER A 103 -1.75 8.88 -17.99
CA SER A 103 -2.28 9.70 -19.08
C SER A 103 -2.16 9.02 -20.44
N GLN A 104 -1.25 8.08 -20.59
CA GLN A 104 -1.01 7.34 -21.83
C GLN A 104 -1.68 5.96 -21.85
N SER A 105 -2.47 5.64 -20.82
CA SER A 105 -3.14 4.35 -20.73
C SER A 105 -4.20 4.19 -21.82
N GLU A 106 -4.36 2.98 -22.34
CA GLU A 106 -5.46 2.64 -23.23
C GLU A 106 -6.80 2.57 -22.48
N ASP A 107 -6.76 2.35 -21.16
CA ASP A 107 -7.93 2.33 -20.30
C ASP A 107 -8.36 3.77 -20.00
N GLU A 108 -9.52 4.18 -20.51
CA GLU A 108 -10.04 5.54 -20.33
C GLU A 108 -10.21 5.91 -18.86
N ASP A 109 -10.56 4.94 -18.02
CA ASP A 109 -10.74 5.17 -16.59
C ASP A 109 -9.46 5.61 -15.90
N LEU A 110 -8.30 5.22 -16.44
CA LEU A 110 -7.00 5.56 -15.86
C LEU A 110 -6.43 6.88 -16.39
N ARG A 111 -6.83 7.33 -17.58
CA ARG A 111 -6.21 8.50 -18.24
C ARG A 111 -6.31 9.79 -17.45
N TYR A 112 -7.36 9.96 -16.68
CA TYR A 112 -7.62 11.17 -15.90
C TYR A 112 -7.23 11.02 -14.43
N ARG A 113 -6.71 9.87 -14.06
CA ARG A 113 -6.29 9.62 -12.68
C ARG A 113 -4.86 10.09 -12.48
N ARG A 114 -4.55 10.39 -11.23
CA ARG A 114 -3.22 10.85 -10.84
C ARG A 114 -2.81 10.10 -9.58
N LEU A 115 -1.52 9.82 -9.45
CA LEU A 115 -1.01 9.23 -8.22
C LEU A 115 -1.10 10.25 -7.09
N SER A 116 -1.54 9.78 -5.93
CA SER A 116 -1.46 10.58 -4.71
C SER A 116 -0.03 10.54 -4.16
N LEU A 117 0.25 11.41 -3.19
CA LEU A 117 1.51 11.35 -2.46
C LEU A 117 1.68 9.97 -1.80
N VAL A 118 0.61 9.46 -1.20
CA VAL A 118 0.64 8.15 -0.54
C VAL A 118 0.98 7.06 -1.55
N ASP A 119 0.32 7.04 -2.71
CA ASP A 119 0.61 6.06 -3.77
C ASP A 119 2.07 6.10 -4.19
N ALA A 120 2.61 7.31 -4.39
CA ALA A 120 4.00 7.47 -4.80
C ALA A 120 4.97 6.95 -3.74
N THR A 121 4.66 7.15 -2.45
CA THR A 121 5.52 6.65 -1.36
C THR A 121 5.42 5.13 -1.20
N ILE A 122 4.27 4.54 -1.50
CA ILE A 122 4.10 3.07 -1.52
C ILE A 122 5.01 2.47 -2.59
N ILE A 123 4.97 3.02 -3.79
CA ILE A 123 5.79 2.54 -4.90
C ILE A 123 7.27 2.74 -4.59
N THR A 124 7.65 3.89 -4.04
CA THR A 124 9.02 4.16 -3.62
C THR A 124 9.50 3.11 -2.61
N THR A 125 8.68 2.83 -1.61
CA THR A 125 9.00 1.84 -0.57
C THR A 125 9.22 0.45 -1.19
N ALA A 126 8.36 0.05 -2.11
CA ALA A 126 8.48 -1.24 -2.78
C ALA A 126 9.76 -1.34 -3.59
N LEU A 127 10.15 -0.28 -4.28
CA LEU A 127 11.41 -0.25 -5.02
C LEU A 127 12.61 -0.34 -4.09
N GLU A 128 12.62 0.42 -3.00
CA GLU A 128 13.71 0.43 -2.04
C GLU A 128 13.85 -0.92 -1.33
N GLU A 129 12.73 -1.50 -0.91
CA GLU A 129 12.70 -2.79 -0.20
C GLU A 129 12.82 -3.98 -1.15
N LYS A 130 12.67 -3.76 -2.46
CA LYS A 130 12.64 -4.82 -3.48
C LYS A 130 11.59 -5.88 -3.18
N THR A 131 10.37 -5.41 -2.90
CA THR A 131 9.27 -6.27 -2.50
C THR A 131 8.05 -6.03 -3.38
N PRO A 132 7.10 -6.99 -3.42
CA PRO A 132 5.81 -6.74 -4.07
C PRO A 132 4.95 -5.81 -3.23
N ILE A 133 3.86 -5.34 -3.83
CA ILE A 133 2.86 -4.52 -3.16
C ILE A 133 1.56 -5.33 -3.07
N LEU A 134 0.96 -5.34 -1.88
CA LEU A 134 -0.38 -5.90 -1.67
C LEU A 134 -1.39 -4.76 -1.83
N THR A 135 -2.14 -4.77 -2.93
CA THR A 135 -3.14 -3.74 -3.22
C THR A 135 -4.11 -4.20 -4.30
N GLY A 136 -5.35 -3.73 -4.21
CA GLY A 136 -6.34 -3.85 -5.27
C GLY A 136 -6.55 -2.55 -6.04
N ASP A 137 -5.76 -1.51 -5.76
CA ASP A 137 -5.88 -0.22 -6.42
C ASP A 137 -5.35 -0.27 -7.85
N LYS A 138 -6.19 0.12 -8.82
CA LYS A 138 -5.84 0.05 -10.23
C LYS A 138 -4.72 1.00 -10.63
N ASP A 139 -4.65 2.16 -10.01
CA ASP A 139 -3.63 3.16 -10.33
C ASP A 139 -2.25 2.64 -9.94
N ILE A 140 -2.14 2.13 -8.73
CA ILE A 140 -0.89 1.54 -8.24
C ILE A 140 -0.53 0.33 -9.08
N PHE A 141 -1.51 -0.54 -9.37
CA PHE A 141 -1.27 -1.71 -10.21
C PHE A 141 -0.64 -1.31 -11.55
N TYR A 142 -1.24 -0.34 -12.22
CA TYR A 142 -0.79 0.06 -13.55
C TYR A 142 0.62 0.65 -13.51
N VAL A 143 0.86 1.61 -12.61
CA VAL A 143 2.15 2.29 -12.53
C VAL A 143 3.25 1.36 -12.03
N ALA A 144 2.98 0.62 -10.96
CA ALA A 144 3.96 -0.30 -10.38
C ALA A 144 4.37 -1.38 -11.38
N SER A 145 3.41 -1.90 -12.17
CA SER A 145 3.70 -2.90 -13.20
C SER A 145 4.63 -2.34 -14.27
N LYS A 146 4.46 -1.07 -14.66
CA LYS A 146 5.36 -0.39 -15.61
C LYS A 146 6.78 -0.26 -15.05
N LEU A 147 6.93 -0.24 -13.74
CA LEU A 147 8.22 -0.13 -13.06
C LEU A 147 8.80 -1.49 -12.66
N GLY A 148 8.17 -2.59 -13.07
CA GLY A 148 8.66 -3.93 -12.78
C GLY A 148 8.37 -4.44 -11.39
N ILE A 149 7.43 -3.82 -10.67
CA ILE A 149 7.04 -4.24 -9.33
C ILE A 149 5.87 -5.21 -9.42
N ASN A 150 5.95 -6.34 -8.73
CA ASN A 150 4.85 -7.30 -8.67
C ASN A 150 3.75 -6.82 -7.74
N ILE A 151 2.51 -7.04 -8.16
CA ILE A 151 1.32 -6.73 -7.38
C ILE A 151 0.67 -8.04 -6.97
N ILE A 152 0.28 -8.12 -5.70
CA ILE A 152 -0.48 -9.24 -5.15
C ILE A 152 -1.88 -8.74 -4.83
N TRP A 153 -2.87 -9.44 -5.39
CA TRP A 153 -4.27 -9.14 -5.06
C TRP A 153 -5.18 -10.34 -5.34
#